data_0f33fbb2e6f867bef5de91fed595ca14
#
_entry.id   0f33fbb2e6f867bef5de91fed595ca14
#
_cell.length_a   1.000
_cell.length_b   1.000
_cell.length_c   1.000
_cell.angle_alpha   90.00
_cell.angle_beta   90.00
_cell.angle_gamma   90.00
#
_symmetry.space_group_name_H-M   'P 1'
#
loop_
_entity.id
_entity.type
_entity.pdbx_description
1 polymer ?
#
loop_
_entity_poly.entity_id
_entity_poly.type
_entity_poly.pdbx_seq_one_letter_code
_entity_poly.pdbx_strand_id
1 'polypeptide(L)'
;MVKNTGVIKFKKSPYIIAEIGINHNGYLGLAKKMILESKKAGADAVKFQKRDASDLVNKLPQLGKSTGYLSKNEKDTNHKSKKFGTWVYPDLRLELTDKDYLELKKYCKKLKIDFIVTPWDEKSVNSLLKIGVNFLKIASIDATNYHFCEYIASKKKATIISTGMSTYKEILKTQSIFKKF
;
A
#
# COMPACT_ATOMS: atom_id res chain seq x y z
N MET A 1 -17.58 6.48 -24.25
CA MET A 1 -18.10 6.49 -22.85
C MET A 1 -16.94 6.38 -21.89
N VAL A 2 -16.50 7.49 -21.31
CA VAL A 2 -15.45 7.50 -20.27
C VAL A 2 -16.11 7.01 -18.99
N LYS A 3 -15.95 5.72 -18.70
CA LYS A 3 -16.45 5.13 -17.47
C LYS A 3 -15.48 5.43 -16.34
N ASN A 4 -15.92 6.28 -15.41
CA ASN A 4 -15.48 6.36 -14.02
C ASN A 4 -13.96 6.42 -13.81
N THR A 5 -13.33 7.47 -14.28
CA THR A 5 -12.09 7.95 -13.66
C THR A 5 -12.48 8.34 -12.24
N GLY A 6 -11.95 7.61 -11.25
CA GLY A 6 -12.20 7.92 -9.84
C GLY A 6 -11.70 9.31 -9.50
N VAL A 7 -12.53 10.31 -9.74
CA VAL A 7 -12.25 11.67 -9.35
C VAL A 7 -12.55 11.78 -7.87
N ILE A 8 -11.53 12.08 -7.08
CA ILE A 8 -11.75 12.51 -5.69
C ILE A 8 -12.55 13.80 -5.78
N LYS A 9 -13.83 13.75 -5.44
CA LYS A 9 -14.65 14.94 -5.31
C LYS A 9 -14.23 15.64 -4.02
N PHE A 10 -13.42 16.67 -4.15
CA PHE A 10 -13.09 17.54 -3.01
C PHE A 10 -14.39 18.20 -2.53
N LYS A 11 -14.82 17.85 -1.34
CA LYS A 11 -15.80 18.62 -0.59
C LYS A 11 -15.19 19.95 -0.17
N LYS A 12 -15.99 20.88 0.35
CA LYS A 12 -15.49 22.15 0.94
C LYS A 12 -14.51 21.96 2.11
N SER A 13 -14.45 20.76 2.72
CA SER A 13 -13.53 20.37 3.79
C SER A 13 -12.39 19.51 3.22
N PRO A 14 -11.20 19.47 3.87
CA PRO A 14 -10.11 18.60 3.49
C PRO A 14 -10.55 17.12 3.40
N TYR A 15 -10.03 16.38 2.43
CA TYR A 15 -10.21 14.93 2.33
C TYR A 15 -9.17 14.25 3.20
N ILE A 16 -9.63 13.57 4.26
CA ILE A 16 -8.77 12.98 5.29
C ILE A 16 -8.50 11.50 4.99
N ILE A 17 -7.23 11.16 4.81
CA ILE A 17 -6.79 9.78 4.59
C ILE A 17 -6.08 9.28 5.85
N ALA A 18 -6.67 8.31 6.55
CA ALA A 18 -6.03 7.66 7.67
C ALA A 18 -4.97 6.65 7.18
N GLU A 19 -3.71 6.88 7.55
CA GLU A 19 -2.58 6.03 7.18
C GLU A 19 -2.50 4.83 8.13
N ILE A 20 -3.03 3.68 7.72
CA ILE A 20 -2.92 2.44 8.48
C ILE A 20 -1.57 1.76 8.20
N GLY A 21 -1.10 1.85 6.95
CA GLY A 21 0.18 1.26 6.56
C GLY A 21 0.22 -0.25 6.80
N ILE A 22 1.18 -0.69 7.60
CA ILE A 22 1.38 -2.08 8.03
C ILE A 22 1.14 -2.27 9.54
N ASN A 23 0.58 -1.28 10.24
CA ASN A 23 0.38 -1.31 11.69
C ASN A 23 -0.60 -2.40 12.16
N HIS A 24 -1.30 -3.05 11.22
CA HIS A 24 -2.12 -4.23 11.49
C HIS A 24 -1.30 -5.49 11.79
N ASN A 25 0.02 -5.47 11.65
CA ASN A 25 0.94 -6.57 11.97
C ASN A 25 0.54 -7.92 11.35
N GLY A 26 -0.05 -7.93 10.14
CA GLY A 26 -0.54 -9.12 9.47
C GLY A 26 -1.87 -9.68 10.00
N TYR A 27 -2.49 -9.02 10.96
CA TYR A 27 -3.78 -9.46 11.54
C TYR A 27 -4.97 -8.79 10.87
N LEU A 28 -5.76 -9.56 10.13
CA LEU A 28 -6.96 -9.07 9.46
C LEU A 28 -7.98 -8.43 10.44
N GLY A 29 -8.15 -9.03 11.61
CA GLY A 29 -9.05 -8.50 12.67
C GLY A 29 -8.61 -7.12 13.14
N LEU A 30 -7.31 -6.92 13.35
CA LEU A 30 -6.75 -5.63 13.74
C LEU A 30 -6.92 -4.59 12.61
N ALA A 31 -6.64 -4.99 11.35
CA ALA A 31 -6.86 -4.13 10.19
C ALA A 31 -8.31 -3.63 10.11
N LYS A 32 -9.30 -4.52 10.31
CA LYS A 32 -10.73 -4.14 10.35
C LYS A 32 -11.05 -3.19 11.51
N LYS A 33 -10.48 -3.43 12.70
CA LYS A 33 -10.65 -2.54 13.85
C LYS A 33 -10.11 -1.14 13.52
N MET A 34 -8.92 -1.05 12.93
CA MET A 34 -8.32 0.23 12.52
C MET A 34 -9.20 0.97 11.49
N ILE A 35 -9.76 0.26 10.52
CA ILE A 35 -10.72 0.87 9.57
C ILE A 35 -11.94 1.43 10.29
N LEU A 36 -12.51 0.67 11.22
CA LEU A 36 -13.69 1.10 11.97
C LEU A 36 -13.40 2.35 12.80
N GLU A 37 -12.29 2.37 13.52
CA GLU A 37 -11.90 3.53 14.34
C GLU A 37 -11.56 4.76 13.47
N SER A 38 -10.88 4.56 12.33
CA SER A 38 -10.65 5.64 11.34
C SER A 38 -11.97 6.23 10.84
N LYS A 39 -12.97 5.38 10.56
CA LYS A 39 -14.30 5.83 10.14
C LYS A 39 -15.01 6.60 11.24
N LYS A 40 -14.97 6.14 12.48
CA LYS A 40 -15.55 6.86 13.65
C LYS A 40 -14.88 8.21 13.86
N ALA A 41 -13.57 8.30 13.63
CA ALA A 41 -12.81 9.54 13.72
C ALA A 41 -13.09 10.53 12.57
N GLY A 42 -13.93 10.16 11.59
CA GLY A 42 -14.33 11.03 10.49
C GLY A 42 -13.42 10.98 9.27
N ALA A 43 -12.52 10.01 9.16
CA ALA A 43 -11.69 9.85 7.96
C ALA A 43 -12.55 9.50 6.73
N ASP A 44 -12.18 10.07 5.58
CA ASP A 44 -12.81 9.82 4.29
C ASP A 44 -12.26 8.56 3.64
N ALA A 45 -11.00 8.25 3.89
CA ALA A 45 -10.32 7.05 3.38
C ALA A 45 -9.39 6.42 4.42
N VAL A 46 -9.08 5.15 4.20
CA VAL A 46 -7.97 4.45 4.85
C VAL A 46 -6.94 4.05 3.82
N LYS A 47 -5.65 4.11 4.17
CA LYS A 47 -4.56 3.72 3.29
C LYS A 47 -3.70 2.62 3.89
N PHE A 48 -3.52 1.54 3.12
CA PHE A 48 -2.69 0.38 3.41
C PHE A 48 -1.45 0.36 2.52
N GLN A 49 -0.56 -0.57 2.79
CA GLN A 49 0.59 -0.87 1.96
C GLN A 49 0.56 -2.35 1.58
N LYS A 50 0.91 -2.67 0.33
CA LYS A 50 1.01 -4.05 -0.15
C LYS A 50 2.33 -4.26 -0.87
N ARG A 51 3.01 -5.34 -0.52
CA ARG A 51 4.23 -5.79 -1.20
C ARG A 51 4.19 -7.31 -1.39
N ASP A 52 4.84 -7.76 -2.45
CA ASP A 52 5.13 -9.19 -2.64
C ASP A 52 6.60 -9.44 -2.26
N ALA A 53 6.81 -9.93 -1.06
CA ALA A 53 8.16 -10.20 -0.57
C ALA A 53 8.73 -11.54 -1.09
N SER A 54 7.97 -12.33 -1.84
CA SER A 54 8.42 -13.63 -2.36
C SER A 54 9.62 -13.50 -3.28
N ASP A 55 9.67 -12.49 -4.15
CA ASP A 55 10.78 -12.24 -5.05
C ASP A 55 12.04 -11.78 -4.31
N LEU A 56 11.89 -11.03 -3.23
CA LEU A 56 13.03 -10.59 -2.41
C LEU A 56 13.67 -11.77 -1.69
N VAL A 57 12.86 -12.65 -1.11
CA VAL A 57 13.34 -13.86 -0.42
C VAL A 57 14.02 -14.80 -1.40
N ASN A 58 13.47 -14.96 -2.60
CA ASN A 58 14.02 -15.86 -3.62
C ASN A 58 15.31 -15.29 -4.25
N LYS A 59 15.43 -13.98 -4.41
CA LYS A 59 16.60 -13.32 -5.01
C LYS A 59 17.75 -13.12 -4.03
N LEU A 60 17.47 -13.10 -2.74
CA LEU A 60 18.43 -12.84 -1.68
C LEU A 60 18.35 -13.91 -0.57
N PRO A 61 18.63 -15.20 -0.89
CA PRO A 61 18.49 -16.30 0.09
C PRO A 61 19.37 -16.11 1.34
N GLN A 62 20.44 -15.32 1.24
CA GLN A 62 21.32 -14.99 2.38
C GLN A 62 20.65 -14.05 3.38
N LEU A 63 19.79 -13.14 2.92
CA LEU A 63 19.01 -12.25 3.79
C LEU A 63 17.97 -13.06 4.60
N GLY A 64 17.37 -14.09 4.00
CA GLY A 64 16.44 -14.98 4.70
C GLY A 64 17.08 -15.72 5.87
N LYS A 65 18.36 -16.13 5.74
CA LYS A 65 19.11 -16.82 6.80
C LYS A 65 19.58 -15.89 7.91
N SER A 66 19.95 -14.66 7.59
CA SER A 66 20.49 -13.70 8.56
C SER A 66 19.39 -12.87 9.28
N THR A 67 18.21 -12.76 8.71
CA THR A 67 17.12 -11.92 9.22
C THR A 67 16.07 -12.69 10.01
N GLY A 68 16.22 -14.02 10.17
CA GLY A 68 15.25 -14.83 10.89
C GLY A 68 13.84 -14.73 10.32
N TYR A 69 13.70 -14.81 9.01
CA TYR A 69 12.41 -14.93 8.35
C TYR A 69 11.70 -16.20 8.85
N LEU A 70 10.81 -16.00 9.80
CA LEU A 70 9.93 -17.07 10.25
C LEU A 70 8.81 -17.25 9.23
N SER A 71 8.54 -18.50 8.85
CA SER A 71 7.38 -18.80 8.02
C SER A 71 6.09 -18.40 8.75
N LYS A 72 5.02 -18.11 8.02
CA LYS A 72 3.69 -17.80 8.59
C LYS A 72 3.16 -18.84 9.59
N ASN A 73 3.77 -20.03 9.61
CA ASN A 73 3.34 -21.16 10.43
C ASN A 73 4.01 -21.22 11.80
N GLU A 74 5.03 -20.42 12.08
CA GLU A 74 5.61 -20.36 13.40
C GLU A 74 4.77 -19.44 14.29
N LYS A 75 4.11 -20.04 15.26
CA LYS A 75 3.42 -19.35 16.36
C LYS A 75 4.45 -18.69 17.26
N ASP A 76 5.03 -17.58 16.83
CA ASP A 76 5.88 -16.79 17.69
C ASP A 76 5.03 -15.82 18.49
N THR A 77 4.75 -16.22 19.75
CA THR A 77 4.06 -15.38 20.73
C THR A 77 4.98 -14.39 21.43
N ASN A 78 6.28 -14.39 21.12
CA ASN A 78 7.28 -13.57 21.81
C ASN A 78 7.78 -12.41 20.95
N HIS A 79 7.05 -11.29 20.96
CA HIS A 79 7.51 -9.99 20.46
C HIS A 79 8.66 -9.38 21.31
N LYS A 80 9.31 -10.13 22.21
CA LYS A 80 10.16 -9.58 23.25
C LYS A 80 11.61 -9.32 22.89
N SER A 81 12.07 -9.56 21.67
CA SER A 81 13.51 -9.33 21.41
C SER A 81 13.87 -8.98 19.97
N LYS A 82 13.53 -7.79 19.52
CA LYS A 82 14.32 -7.21 18.44
C LYS A 82 14.90 -5.89 18.94
N LYS A 83 16.23 -5.87 19.11
CA LYS A 83 16.98 -4.66 19.43
C LYS A 83 16.59 -3.56 18.45
N PHE A 84 16.16 -2.43 18.98
CA PHE A 84 16.02 -1.18 18.24
C PHE A 84 17.31 -0.92 17.46
N GLY A 85 17.22 -0.81 16.13
CA GLY A 85 18.38 -0.44 15.30
C GLY A 85 18.76 -1.37 14.18
N THR A 86 18.19 -2.58 14.06
CA THR A 86 18.37 -3.39 12.87
C THR A 86 17.17 -3.23 11.93
N TRP A 87 17.38 -2.55 10.82
CA TRP A 87 16.44 -2.53 9.71
C TRP A 87 16.35 -3.94 9.12
N VAL A 88 15.41 -4.73 9.62
CA VAL A 88 15.11 -6.04 9.07
C VAL A 88 14.08 -5.84 7.97
N TYR A 89 14.50 -5.99 6.75
CA TYR A 89 13.67 -5.92 5.55
C TYR A 89 12.59 -7.01 5.54
N PRO A 90 11.55 -6.90 4.72
CA PRO A 90 10.17 -6.89 5.20
C PRO A 90 9.83 -8.20 5.90
N ASP A 91 9.34 -8.07 7.11
CA ASP A 91 8.76 -9.19 7.84
C ASP A 91 7.51 -9.66 7.08
N LEU A 92 7.59 -10.83 6.43
CA LEU A 92 6.48 -11.44 5.69
C LEU A 92 5.23 -11.66 6.54
N ARG A 93 5.39 -11.71 7.85
CA ARG A 93 4.29 -11.80 8.80
C ARG A 93 3.40 -10.57 8.81
N LEU A 94 3.94 -9.44 8.37
CA LEU A 94 3.21 -8.17 8.30
C LEU A 94 2.32 -8.08 7.05
N GLU A 95 2.52 -8.97 6.06
CA GLU A 95 1.78 -8.92 4.82
C GLU A 95 0.44 -9.66 4.92
N LEU A 96 -0.60 -8.99 4.47
CA LEU A 96 -1.92 -9.57 4.27
C LEU A 96 -2.01 -10.27 2.91
N THR A 97 -2.83 -11.31 2.83
CA THR A 97 -3.08 -12.03 1.56
C THR A 97 -4.00 -11.23 0.64
N ASP A 98 -4.05 -11.58 -0.65
CA ASP A 98 -4.99 -10.99 -1.61
C ASP A 98 -6.45 -11.18 -1.18
N LYS A 99 -6.76 -12.31 -0.53
CA LYS A 99 -8.08 -12.55 0.06
C LYS A 99 -8.40 -11.56 1.17
N ASP A 100 -7.41 -11.27 2.03
CA ASP A 100 -7.58 -10.29 3.10
C ASP A 100 -7.82 -8.89 2.54
N TYR A 101 -7.05 -8.47 1.52
CA TYR A 101 -7.26 -7.17 0.87
C TYR A 101 -8.64 -7.06 0.22
N LEU A 102 -9.13 -8.12 -0.43
CA LEU A 102 -10.48 -8.17 -0.97
C LEU A 102 -11.52 -8.02 0.13
N GLU A 103 -11.31 -8.68 1.27
CA GLU A 103 -12.20 -8.60 2.42
C GLU A 103 -12.19 -7.21 3.06
N LEU A 104 -11.01 -6.60 3.23
CA LEU A 104 -10.89 -5.22 3.72
C LEU A 104 -11.59 -4.22 2.80
N LYS A 105 -11.44 -4.38 1.49
CA LYS A 105 -12.15 -3.55 0.52
C LYS A 105 -13.68 -3.67 0.65
N LYS A 106 -14.20 -4.90 0.79
CA LYS A 106 -15.63 -5.13 1.03
C LYS A 106 -16.09 -4.48 2.34
N TYR A 107 -15.27 -4.58 3.39
CA TYR A 107 -15.54 -3.98 4.68
C TYR A 107 -15.55 -2.44 4.61
N CYS A 108 -14.58 -1.83 3.93
CA CYS A 108 -14.57 -0.39 3.67
C CYS A 108 -15.82 0.06 2.92
N LYS A 109 -16.24 -0.69 1.87
CA LYS A 109 -17.47 -0.40 1.13
C LYS A 109 -18.70 -0.41 2.04
N LYS A 110 -18.82 -1.38 2.95
CA LYS A 110 -19.91 -1.47 3.93
C LYS A 110 -19.92 -0.24 4.86
N LEU A 111 -18.75 0.23 5.29
CA LEU A 111 -18.61 1.39 6.17
C LEU A 111 -18.67 2.73 5.44
N LYS A 112 -18.77 2.73 4.10
CA LYS A 112 -18.74 3.95 3.27
C LYS A 112 -17.50 4.80 3.56
N ILE A 113 -16.32 4.15 3.55
CA ILE A 113 -14.99 4.76 3.63
C ILE A 113 -14.17 4.30 2.44
N ASP A 114 -13.38 5.18 1.84
CA ASP A 114 -12.59 4.83 0.68
C ASP A 114 -11.40 3.94 1.06
N PHE A 115 -11.03 3.03 0.14
CA PHE A 115 -9.96 2.06 0.33
C PHE A 115 -8.81 2.34 -0.65
N ILE A 116 -7.68 2.78 -0.13
CA ILE A 116 -6.48 3.13 -0.88
C ILE A 116 -5.36 2.19 -0.48
N VAL A 117 -4.53 1.79 -1.43
CA VAL A 117 -3.36 0.95 -1.16
C VAL A 117 -2.15 1.48 -1.92
N THR A 118 -1.00 1.50 -1.24
CA THR A 118 0.31 1.73 -1.84
C THR A 118 0.89 0.38 -2.24
N PRO A 119 1.00 0.04 -3.55
CA PRO A 119 1.80 -1.09 -3.99
C PRO A 119 3.29 -0.72 -3.93
N TRP A 120 4.14 -1.70 -3.64
CA TRP A 120 5.60 -1.53 -3.61
C TRP A 120 6.31 -2.29 -4.75
N ASP A 121 5.55 -2.98 -5.59
CA ASP A 121 6.04 -3.78 -6.70
C ASP A 121 4.93 -4.00 -7.75
N GLU A 122 5.33 -4.45 -8.93
CA GLU A 122 4.40 -4.68 -10.05
C GLU A 122 3.39 -5.81 -9.79
N LYS A 123 3.80 -6.85 -9.05
CA LYS A 123 2.88 -7.94 -8.68
C LYS A 123 1.79 -7.42 -7.76
N SER A 124 2.16 -6.57 -6.79
CA SER A 124 1.21 -5.89 -5.92
C SER A 124 0.27 -4.97 -6.69
N VAL A 125 0.76 -4.22 -7.69
CA VAL A 125 -0.10 -3.43 -8.59
C VAL A 125 -1.12 -4.34 -9.27
N ASN A 126 -0.67 -5.43 -9.90
CA ASN A 126 -1.56 -6.35 -10.61
C ASN A 126 -2.59 -7.00 -9.69
N SER A 127 -2.20 -7.41 -8.49
CA SER A 127 -3.10 -7.93 -7.48
C SER A 127 -4.18 -6.90 -7.09
N LEU A 128 -3.79 -5.67 -6.81
CA LEU A 128 -4.71 -4.59 -6.44
C LEU A 128 -5.69 -4.26 -7.57
N LEU A 129 -5.24 -4.31 -8.83
CA LEU A 129 -6.12 -4.14 -9.98
C LEU A 129 -7.17 -5.25 -10.09
N LYS A 130 -6.78 -6.51 -9.86
CA LYS A 130 -7.70 -7.65 -9.79
C LYS A 130 -8.71 -7.49 -8.65
N ILE A 131 -8.28 -7.01 -7.50
CA ILE A 131 -9.14 -6.67 -6.35
C ILE A 131 -10.07 -5.51 -6.71
N GLY A 132 -9.72 -4.70 -7.70
CA GLY A 132 -10.53 -3.61 -8.23
C GLY A 132 -10.47 -2.35 -7.37
N VAL A 133 -9.29 -1.99 -6.84
CA VAL A 133 -9.11 -0.71 -6.13
C VAL A 133 -9.41 0.47 -7.06
N ASN A 134 -9.97 1.54 -6.51
CA ASN A 134 -10.30 2.75 -7.27
C ASN A 134 -9.08 3.65 -7.48
N PHE A 135 -8.17 3.66 -6.51
CA PHE A 135 -6.99 4.50 -6.47
C PHE A 135 -5.75 3.67 -6.18
N LEU A 136 -4.64 4.06 -6.78
CA LEU A 136 -3.31 3.61 -6.39
C LEU A 136 -2.58 4.75 -5.68
N LYS A 137 -1.57 4.41 -4.89
CA LYS A 137 -0.73 5.40 -4.22
C LYS A 137 0.73 5.07 -4.49
N ILE A 138 1.49 6.08 -4.89
CA ILE A 138 2.95 5.98 -5.00
C ILE A 138 3.57 6.65 -3.79
N ALA A 139 4.40 5.91 -3.05
CA ALA A 139 5.18 6.45 -1.94
C ALA A 139 6.21 7.47 -2.44
N SER A 140 6.62 8.40 -1.58
CA SER A 140 7.59 9.44 -1.97
C SER A 140 8.94 8.86 -2.41
N ILE A 141 9.37 7.76 -1.83
CA ILE A 141 10.61 7.07 -2.21
C ILE A 141 10.56 6.52 -3.63
N ASP A 142 9.38 6.18 -4.15
CA ASP A 142 9.17 5.68 -5.51
C ASP A 142 8.76 6.77 -6.51
N ALA A 143 8.64 8.02 -6.06
CA ALA A 143 8.26 9.12 -6.96
C ALA A 143 9.29 9.34 -8.08
N THR A 144 10.54 8.99 -7.85
CA THR A 144 11.65 9.05 -8.82
C THR A 144 11.99 7.70 -9.45
N ASN A 145 11.31 6.64 -9.07
CA ASN A 145 11.38 5.35 -9.74
C ASN A 145 10.53 5.41 -11.03
N TYR A 146 11.11 6.01 -12.07
CA TYR A 146 10.37 6.33 -13.29
C TYR A 146 9.83 5.09 -14.00
N HIS A 147 10.55 3.97 -13.96
CA HIS A 147 10.08 2.70 -14.51
C HIS A 147 8.80 2.23 -13.80
N PHE A 148 8.78 2.25 -12.49
CA PHE A 148 7.59 1.89 -11.71
C PHE A 148 6.44 2.88 -11.91
N CYS A 149 6.76 4.19 -12.02
CA CYS A 149 5.78 5.22 -12.36
C CYS A 149 5.16 4.99 -13.75
N GLU A 150 5.97 4.66 -14.78
CA GLU A 150 5.48 4.30 -16.12
C GLU A 150 4.58 3.07 -16.08
N TYR A 151 5.01 2.04 -15.34
CA TYR A 151 4.21 0.84 -15.15
C TYR A 151 2.83 1.14 -14.56
N ILE A 152 2.77 1.92 -13.49
CA ILE A 152 1.51 2.32 -12.84
C ILE A 152 0.68 3.21 -13.77
N ALA A 153 1.29 4.19 -14.44
CA ALA A 153 0.61 5.09 -15.37
C ALA A 153 -0.05 4.33 -16.52
N SER A 154 0.62 3.28 -17.05
CA SER A 154 0.08 2.43 -18.13
C SER A 154 -1.22 1.72 -17.72
N LYS A 155 -1.51 1.57 -16.43
CA LYS A 155 -2.75 0.96 -15.93
C LYS A 155 -3.95 1.93 -15.96
N LYS A 156 -3.74 3.20 -16.27
CA LYS A 156 -4.79 4.23 -16.41
C LYS A 156 -5.72 4.32 -15.19
N LYS A 157 -5.15 4.14 -14.00
CA LYS A 157 -5.85 4.29 -12.73
C LYS A 157 -5.54 5.63 -12.10
N ALA A 158 -6.53 6.23 -11.46
CA ALA A 158 -6.31 7.41 -10.64
C ALA A 158 -5.23 7.09 -9.59
N THR A 159 -4.20 7.91 -9.55
CA THR A 159 -3.01 7.66 -8.72
C THR A 159 -2.67 8.90 -7.91
N ILE A 160 -2.48 8.72 -6.62
CA ILE A 160 -1.98 9.75 -5.71
C ILE A 160 -0.48 9.55 -5.56
N ILE A 161 0.31 10.59 -5.76
CA ILE A 161 1.76 10.53 -5.68
C ILE A 161 2.23 11.45 -4.55
N SER A 162 2.95 10.91 -3.57
CA SER A 162 3.68 11.72 -2.61
C SER A 162 5.00 12.19 -3.21
N THR A 163 5.37 13.44 -2.94
CA THR A 163 6.53 14.10 -3.54
C THR A 163 7.62 14.47 -2.54
N GLY A 164 7.51 13.98 -1.31
CA GLY A 164 8.58 14.11 -0.32
C GLY A 164 9.88 13.50 -0.86
N MET A 165 11.03 14.07 -0.48
CA MET A 165 12.37 13.68 -0.93
C MET A 165 12.64 13.87 -2.44
N SER A 166 11.76 14.58 -3.17
CA SER A 166 11.94 14.86 -4.60
C SER A 166 12.15 16.35 -4.84
N THR A 167 13.02 16.67 -5.78
CA THR A 167 13.17 18.03 -6.31
C THR A 167 11.99 18.38 -7.20
N TYR A 168 11.75 19.67 -7.40
CA TYR A 168 10.68 20.14 -8.30
C TYR A 168 10.84 19.59 -9.74
N LYS A 169 12.09 19.50 -10.25
CA LYS A 169 12.39 18.95 -11.56
C LYS A 169 11.99 17.46 -11.67
N GLU A 170 12.25 16.69 -10.65
CA GLU A 170 11.86 15.27 -10.58
C GLU A 170 10.34 15.11 -10.53
N ILE A 171 9.65 15.94 -9.75
CA ILE A 171 8.18 15.96 -9.70
C ILE A 171 7.59 16.23 -11.09
N LEU A 172 8.11 17.23 -11.81
CA LEU A 172 7.66 17.54 -13.16
C LEU A 172 7.91 16.38 -14.11
N LYS A 173 9.06 15.70 -14.00
CA LYS A 173 9.37 14.51 -14.81
C LYS A 173 8.37 13.38 -14.52
N THR A 174 8.09 13.08 -13.27
CA THR A 174 7.08 12.08 -12.89
C THR A 174 5.70 12.47 -13.42
N GLN A 175 5.29 13.75 -13.25
CA GLN A 175 4.03 14.23 -13.80
C GLN A 175 3.95 14.03 -15.32
N SER A 176 5.04 14.28 -16.04
CA SER A 176 5.09 14.11 -17.50
C SER A 176 4.86 12.66 -17.92
N ILE A 177 5.30 11.70 -17.12
CA ILE A 177 5.04 10.27 -17.34
C ILE A 177 3.53 10.00 -17.31
N PHE A 178 2.85 10.46 -16.26
CA PHE A 178 1.41 10.24 -16.12
C PHE A 178 0.56 10.98 -17.16
N LYS A 179 1.07 12.05 -17.76
CA LYS A 179 0.39 12.77 -18.85
C LYS A 179 0.43 12.04 -20.19
N LYS A 180 1.32 11.04 -20.36
CA LYS A 180 1.43 10.27 -21.62
C LYS A 180 0.35 9.21 -21.77
N PHE A 181 -0.29 8.78 -20.67
CA PHE A 181 -1.28 7.69 -20.60
C PHE A 181 -2.69 8.20 -20.28
#